data_7be70afc9325eec2d48d336194f78a49
#
_entry.id   7be70afc9325eec2d48d336194f78a49
#
_cell.length_a   1.000
_cell.length_b   1.000
_cell.length_c   1.000
_cell.angle_alpha   90.00
_cell.angle_beta   90.00
_cell.angle_gamma   90.00
#
_symmetry.space_group_name_H-M   'P 1'
#
loop_
_entity.id
_entity.type
_entity.pdbx_description
1 polymer ?
#
loop_
_entity_poly.entity_id
_entity_poly.type
_entity_poly.pdbx_seq_one_letter_code
_entity_poly.pdbx_strand_id
1 'polypeptide(L)'
;MLSNGLSFTWETVFSHESRLDIMNYAKNCGYRVHLTYVTTKNPDINVARVRNRVLEGGHDVPEDKIRSRYECSISFLPQMILAADEVLIYDNSYENTAPTLLFQKLTDGKENLDPELIFWDVKDEDVKNWAMKYIFKPLNVMGISVRCYKVIHSSSFNIGTK
;
A
#
# COMPACT_ATOMS: atom_id res chain seq x y z
N MET A 1 9.13 14.42 -18.77
CA MET A 1 9.75 14.14 -17.45
C MET A 1 10.55 12.84 -17.46
N LEU A 2 10.00 11.73 -17.91
CA LEU A 2 10.68 10.43 -17.92
C LEU A 2 11.91 10.32 -18.85
N SER A 3 12.12 11.27 -19.76
CA SER A 3 13.25 11.26 -20.69
C SER A 3 14.56 11.84 -20.14
N ASN A 4 14.55 12.46 -18.97
CA ASN A 4 15.69 13.24 -18.46
C ASN A 4 16.49 12.55 -17.35
N GLY A 5 16.15 11.29 -16.98
CA GLY A 5 16.86 10.53 -15.94
C GLY A 5 16.74 11.12 -14.52
N LEU A 6 15.80 12.04 -14.28
CA LEU A 6 15.60 12.68 -12.99
C LEU A 6 14.60 11.89 -12.15
N SER A 7 14.93 11.64 -10.87
CA SER A 7 13.98 11.05 -9.91
C SER A 7 12.84 12.04 -9.64
N PHE A 8 11.63 11.51 -9.49
CA PHE A 8 10.44 12.29 -9.16
C PHE A 8 9.46 11.47 -8.30
N THR A 9 8.62 12.16 -7.55
CA THR A 9 7.51 11.58 -6.80
C THR A 9 6.20 11.97 -7.45
N TRP A 10 5.25 11.05 -7.46
CA TRP A 10 3.92 11.28 -7.99
C TRP A 10 2.86 10.75 -7.04
N GLU A 11 1.99 11.65 -6.58
CA GLU A 11 0.84 11.29 -5.75
C GLU A 11 -0.42 11.19 -6.61
N THR A 12 -1.18 10.12 -6.42
CA THR A 12 -2.41 9.90 -7.17
C THR A 12 -3.38 8.98 -6.42
N VAL A 13 -4.68 9.18 -6.67
CA VAL A 13 -5.68 8.14 -6.39
C VAL A 13 -5.61 7.13 -7.54
N PHE A 14 -5.16 5.93 -7.27
CA PHE A 14 -4.93 4.90 -8.29
C PHE A 14 -6.26 4.22 -8.69
N SER A 15 -7.15 4.96 -9.32
CA SER A 15 -8.50 4.51 -9.67
C SER A 15 -8.73 4.30 -11.18
N HIS A 16 -7.64 4.22 -11.97
CA HIS A 16 -7.71 4.01 -13.41
C HIS A 16 -6.50 3.22 -13.91
N GLU A 17 -6.72 2.30 -14.84
CA GLU A 17 -5.70 1.39 -15.40
C GLU A 17 -4.48 2.12 -16.00
N SER A 18 -4.68 3.29 -16.61
CA SER A 18 -3.60 4.09 -17.18
C SER A 18 -2.46 4.43 -16.19
N ARG A 19 -2.71 4.24 -14.89
CA ARG A 19 -1.68 4.43 -13.86
C ARG A 19 -0.67 3.27 -13.85
N LEU A 20 -1.12 2.05 -14.13
CA LEU A 20 -0.24 0.89 -14.37
C LEU A 20 0.64 1.10 -15.61
N ASP A 21 0.07 1.67 -16.68
CA ASP A 21 0.83 1.95 -17.89
C ASP A 21 1.99 2.89 -17.62
N ILE A 22 1.77 3.91 -16.77
CA ILE A 22 2.84 4.84 -16.37
C ILE A 22 3.93 4.13 -15.56
N MET A 23 3.58 3.22 -14.65
CA MET A 23 4.57 2.43 -13.89
C MET A 23 5.39 1.55 -14.83
N ASN A 24 4.74 0.84 -15.75
CA ASN A 24 5.40 -0.01 -16.73
C ASN A 24 6.28 0.80 -17.69
N TYR A 25 5.81 1.95 -18.15
CA TYR A 25 6.58 2.85 -19.00
C TYR A 25 7.82 3.38 -18.27
N ALA A 26 7.71 3.77 -17.00
CA ALA A 26 8.85 4.19 -16.20
C ALA A 26 9.92 3.09 -16.11
N LYS A 27 9.51 1.83 -15.84
CA LYS A 27 10.44 0.69 -15.85
C LYS A 27 11.13 0.49 -17.20
N ASN A 28 10.38 0.57 -18.29
CA ASN A 28 10.94 0.46 -19.64
C ASN A 28 11.94 1.59 -19.96
N CYS A 29 11.81 2.73 -19.28
CA CYS A 29 12.78 3.84 -19.36
C CYS A 29 13.95 3.69 -18.36
N GLY A 30 14.09 2.54 -17.67
CA GLY A 30 15.19 2.27 -16.73
C GLY A 30 14.98 2.85 -15.32
N TYR A 31 13.79 3.35 -14.99
CA TYR A 31 13.48 3.82 -13.64
C TYR A 31 13.22 2.66 -12.70
N ARG A 32 13.69 2.81 -11.46
CA ARG A 32 13.28 1.98 -10.33
C ARG A 32 11.98 2.55 -9.76
N VAL A 33 10.94 1.73 -9.69
CA VAL A 33 9.60 2.14 -9.26
C VAL A 33 9.36 1.74 -7.82
N HIS A 34 9.20 2.74 -6.94
CA HIS A 34 8.82 2.54 -5.55
C HIS A 34 7.35 2.90 -5.36
N LEU A 35 6.57 1.99 -4.83
CA LEU A 35 5.16 2.19 -4.51
C LEU A 35 4.96 2.32 -3.00
N THR A 36 4.42 3.45 -2.56
CA THR A 36 3.86 3.58 -1.22
C THR A 36 2.34 3.67 -1.33
N TYR A 37 1.65 2.66 -0.83
CA TYR A 37 0.19 2.59 -0.86
C TYR A 37 -0.39 2.75 0.54
N VAL A 38 -1.22 3.77 0.74
CA VAL A 38 -1.89 4.03 2.01
C VAL A 38 -3.37 3.73 1.87
N THR A 39 -3.90 2.84 2.69
CA THR A 39 -5.27 2.39 2.64
C THR A 39 -5.99 2.51 3.98
N THR A 40 -7.27 2.24 3.98
CA THR A 40 -8.11 2.01 5.16
C THR A 40 -8.80 0.66 5.03
N LYS A 41 -9.19 0.04 6.14
CA LYS A 41 -9.82 -1.28 6.15
C LYS A 41 -11.22 -1.32 5.50
N ASN A 42 -11.87 -0.16 5.36
CA ASN A 42 -13.13 -0.03 4.62
C ASN A 42 -13.35 1.40 4.09
N PRO A 43 -14.21 1.60 3.07
CA PRO A 43 -14.46 2.92 2.49
C PRO A 43 -15.25 3.87 3.39
N ASP A 44 -15.97 3.38 4.42
CA ASP A 44 -16.75 4.22 5.33
C ASP A 44 -15.87 5.22 6.09
N ILE A 45 -14.64 4.80 6.42
CA ILE A 45 -13.63 5.66 7.05
C ILE A 45 -13.30 6.83 6.13
N ASN A 46 -13.13 6.58 4.83
CA ASN A 46 -12.84 7.63 3.85
C ASN A 46 -14.02 8.58 3.68
N VAL A 47 -15.25 8.05 3.67
CA VAL A 47 -16.48 8.87 3.62
C VAL A 47 -16.57 9.77 4.84
N ALA A 48 -16.36 9.23 6.05
CA ALA A 48 -16.39 10.01 7.28
C ALA A 48 -15.32 11.12 7.27
N ARG A 49 -14.09 10.82 6.83
CA ARG A 49 -13.01 11.82 6.72
C ARG A 49 -13.32 12.93 5.73
N VAL A 50 -13.93 12.62 4.59
CA VAL A 50 -14.35 13.65 3.63
C VAL A 50 -15.45 14.53 4.23
N ARG A 51 -16.43 13.94 4.93
CA ARG A 51 -17.48 14.71 5.62
C ARG A 51 -16.89 15.66 6.66
N ASN A 52 -15.96 15.19 7.51
CA ASN A 52 -15.30 16.03 8.51
C ASN A 52 -14.52 17.18 7.84
N ARG A 53 -13.77 16.87 6.77
CA ARG A 53 -13.04 17.88 6.01
C ARG A 53 -13.97 18.94 5.41
N VAL A 54 -15.16 18.57 4.94
CA VAL A 54 -16.17 19.51 4.42
C VAL A 54 -16.69 20.44 5.53
N LEU A 55 -16.92 19.90 6.74
CA LEU A 55 -17.31 20.73 7.89
C LEU A 55 -16.22 21.76 8.26
N GLU A 56 -14.97 21.48 7.96
CA GLU A 56 -13.81 22.37 8.15
C GLU A 56 -13.58 23.32 6.95
N GLY A 57 -14.50 23.35 5.96
CA GLY A 57 -14.43 24.24 4.79
C GLY A 57 -13.68 23.65 3.58
N GLY A 58 -13.36 22.35 3.60
CA GLY A 58 -12.76 21.66 2.47
C GLY A 58 -13.74 21.27 1.37
N HIS A 59 -13.22 20.80 0.24
CA HIS A 59 -14.03 20.40 -0.90
C HIS A 59 -14.79 19.10 -0.64
N ASP A 60 -16.08 19.08 -1.06
CA ASP A 60 -16.90 17.88 -1.04
C ASP A 60 -16.56 16.94 -2.21
N VAL A 61 -16.74 15.64 -1.95
CA VAL A 61 -16.69 14.57 -2.96
C VAL A 61 -17.90 13.66 -2.73
N PRO A 62 -18.74 13.42 -3.75
CA PRO A 62 -19.87 12.51 -3.63
C PRO A 62 -19.49 11.15 -3.07
N GLU A 63 -20.29 10.60 -2.16
CA GLU A 63 -20.00 9.36 -1.45
C GLU A 63 -19.81 8.17 -2.41
N ASP A 64 -20.63 8.07 -3.43
CA ASP A 64 -20.53 7.06 -4.48
C ASP A 64 -19.16 7.09 -5.19
N LYS A 65 -18.63 8.28 -5.43
CA LYS A 65 -17.30 8.47 -6.01
C LYS A 65 -16.18 8.06 -5.05
N ILE A 66 -16.33 8.33 -3.74
CA ILE A 66 -15.35 7.91 -2.74
C ILE A 66 -15.28 6.39 -2.72
N ARG A 67 -16.43 5.72 -2.62
CA ARG A 67 -16.53 4.26 -2.60
C ARG A 67 -16.00 3.62 -3.88
N SER A 68 -16.44 4.11 -5.03
CA SER A 68 -16.00 3.60 -6.34
C SER A 68 -14.48 3.74 -6.52
N ARG A 69 -13.89 4.87 -6.14
CA ARG A 69 -12.44 5.07 -6.23
C ARG A 69 -11.68 4.14 -5.28
N TYR A 70 -12.19 3.89 -4.08
CA TYR A 70 -11.61 2.94 -3.13
C TYR A 70 -11.59 1.54 -3.74
N GLU A 71 -12.71 1.05 -4.23
CA GLU A 71 -12.83 -0.28 -4.83
C GLU A 71 -11.96 -0.43 -6.08
N CYS A 72 -12.00 0.56 -6.98
CA CYS A 72 -11.14 0.57 -8.17
C CYS A 72 -9.66 0.55 -7.80
N SER A 73 -9.23 1.39 -6.86
CA SER A 73 -7.83 1.44 -6.44
C SER A 73 -7.34 0.11 -5.89
N ILE A 74 -8.14 -0.53 -5.04
CA ILE A 74 -7.80 -1.83 -4.45
C ILE A 74 -7.78 -2.93 -5.51
N SER A 75 -8.65 -2.88 -6.50
CA SER A 75 -8.70 -3.90 -7.56
C SER A 75 -7.41 -3.97 -8.38
N PHE A 76 -6.67 -2.86 -8.50
CA PHE A 76 -5.37 -2.80 -9.17
C PHE A 76 -4.19 -3.16 -8.26
N LEU A 77 -4.41 -3.30 -6.95
CA LEU A 77 -3.32 -3.47 -5.99
C LEU A 77 -2.39 -4.66 -6.29
N PRO A 78 -2.89 -5.87 -6.65
CA PRO A 78 -2.01 -6.98 -7.00
C PRO A 78 -1.10 -6.66 -8.20
N GLN A 79 -1.63 -6.03 -9.24
CA GLN A 79 -0.87 -5.64 -10.41
C GLN A 79 0.17 -4.54 -10.08
N MET A 80 -0.19 -3.58 -9.21
CA MET A 80 0.75 -2.57 -8.73
C MET A 80 1.92 -3.19 -7.96
N ILE A 81 1.63 -4.18 -7.09
CA ILE A 81 2.65 -4.91 -6.32
C ILE A 81 3.64 -5.61 -7.27
N LEU A 82 3.15 -6.21 -8.35
CA LEU A 82 3.99 -6.88 -9.33
C LEU A 82 4.79 -5.88 -10.18
N ALA A 83 4.17 -4.79 -10.60
CA ALA A 83 4.80 -3.79 -11.46
C ALA A 83 5.88 -2.98 -10.74
N ALA A 84 5.75 -2.69 -9.44
CA ALA A 84 6.75 -1.95 -8.69
C ALA A 84 7.97 -2.81 -8.33
N ASP A 85 9.14 -2.19 -8.21
CA ASP A 85 10.37 -2.85 -7.74
C ASP A 85 10.37 -2.97 -6.22
N GLU A 86 9.89 -1.95 -5.52
CA GLU A 86 9.68 -1.95 -4.08
C GLU A 86 8.28 -1.50 -3.73
N VAL A 87 7.69 -2.08 -2.68
CA VAL A 87 6.33 -1.77 -2.25
C VAL A 87 6.27 -1.65 -0.74
N LEU A 88 5.58 -0.61 -0.27
CA LEU A 88 5.17 -0.45 1.11
C LEU A 88 3.66 -0.19 1.15
N ILE A 89 2.91 -1.01 1.89
CA ILE A 89 1.46 -0.83 2.07
C ILE A 89 1.18 -0.56 3.54
N TYR A 90 0.50 0.54 3.80
CA TYR A 90 0.15 0.99 5.14
C TYR A 90 -1.35 1.01 5.36
N ASP A 91 -1.79 0.53 6.53
CA ASP A 91 -3.13 0.80 7.06
C ASP A 91 -3.14 2.14 7.79
N ASN A 92 -4.06 2.99 7.41
CA ASN A 92 -4.32 4.28 8.04
C ASN A 92 -5.79 4.37 8.48
N SER A 93 -6.33 3.31 9.08
CA SER A 93 -7.75 3.25 9.49
C SER A 93 -8.04 4.05 10.75
N TYR A 94 -7.04 4.31 11.58
CA TYR A 94 -7.20 4.96 12.88
C TYR A 94 -6.78 6.43 12.83
N GLU A 95 -7.58 7.29 13.45
CA GLU A 95 -7.23 8.70 13.58
C GLU A 95 -6.19 8.91 14.69
N ASN A 96 -5.39 9.97 14.56
CA ASN A 96 -4.38 10.37 15.52
C ASN A 96 -3.34 9.28 15.86
N THR A 97 -3.16 8.31 14.99
CA THR A 97 -2.12 7.27 15.09
C THR A 97 -1.27 7.25 13.81
N ALA A 98 -0.02 6.84 13.95
CA ALA A 98 0.81 6.60 12.78
C ALA A 98 0.24 5.43 11.97
N PRO A 99 0.29 5.50 10.62
CA PRO A 99 -0.09 4.37 9.78
C PRO A 99 0.72 3.12 10.10
N THR A 100 0.07 1.97 10.09
CA THR A 100 0.70 0.67 10.38
C THR A 100 1.16 0.02 9.10
N LEU A 101 2.42 -0.39 9.02
CA LEU A 101 2.93 -1.15 7.89
C LEU A 101 2.29 -2.54 7.85
N LEU A 102 1.63 -2.88 6.75
CA LEU A 102 0.97 -4.17 6.53
C LEU A 102 1.78 -5.10 5.65
N PHE A 103 2.34 -4.58 4.58
CA PHE A 103 2.98 -5.37 3.55
C PHE A 103 4.17 -4.63 2.98
N GLN A 104 5.21 -5.39 2.65
CA GLN A 104 6.36 -4.87 1.92
C GLN A 104 6.87 -5.88 0.89
N LYS A 105 7.33 -5.35 -0.22
CA LYS A 105 8.12 -6.04 -1.23
C LYS A 105 9.50 -5.41 -1.22
N LEU A 106 10.52 -6.22 -0.94
CA LEU A 106 11.90 -5.78 -0.92
C LEU A 106 12.68 -6.50 -2.03
N THR A 107 13.54 -5.76 -2.71
CA THR A 107 14.55 -6.34 -3.60
C THR A 107 15.91 -6.12 -2.99
N ASP A 108 16.67 -7.19 -2.80
CA ASP A 108 18.02 -7.16 -2.19
C ASP A 108 19.09 -6.43 -3.02
N GLY A 109 18.70 -5.85 -4.16
CA GLY A 109 19.64 -5.24 -5.11
C GLY A 109 20.60 -6.24 -5.78
N LYS A 110 20.45 -7.53 -5.53
CA LYS A 110 21.19 -8.61 -6.17
C LYS A 110 20.41 -9.10 -7.39
N GLU A 111 21.05 -9.12 -8.53
CA GLU A 111 20.44 -9.36 -9.85
C GLU A 111 19.77 -10.74 -10.05
N ASN A 112 19.66 -11.63 -9.07
CA ASN A 112 19.11 -12.97 -9.26
C ASN A 112 18.31 -13.54 -8.09
N LEU A 113 17.81 -12.72 -7.17
CA LEU A 113 16.93 -13.18 -6.09
C LEU A 113 15.50 -12.71 -6.33
N ASP A 114 14.55 -13.63 -6.22
CA ASP A 114 13.13 -13.29 -6.21
C ASP A 114 12.85 -12.29 -5.09
N PRO A 115 12.02 -11.26 -5.34
CA PRO A 115 11.71 -10.26 -4.34
C PRO A 115 11.05 -10.90 -3.11
N GLU A 116 11.49 -10.51 -1.93
CA GLU A 116 10.85 -10.95 -0.69
C GLU A 116 9.56 -10.20 -0.46
N LEU A 117 8.45 -10.93 -0.39
CA LEU A 117 7.12 -10.42 -0.08
C LEU A 117 6.78 -10.75 1.38
N ILE A 118 6.66 -9.71 2.19
CA ILE A 118 6.46 -9.82 3.64
C ILE A 118 5.13 -9.19 4.00
N PHE A 119 4.32 -9.92 4.77
CA PHE A 119 3.16 -9.39 5.45
C PHE A 119 3.40 -9.36 6.97
N TRP A 120 3.10 -8.22 7.58
CA TRP A 120 3.24 -8.02 9.01
C TRP A 120 1.94 -8.37 9.72
N ASP A 121 1.98 -9.32 10.65
CA ASP A 121 0.81 -9.74 11.42
C ASP A 121 0.33 -8.59 12.32
N VAL A 122 -0.83 -8.06 12.00
CA VAL A 122 -1.49 -6.98 12.75
C VAL A 122 -2.56 -7.56 13.68
N LYS A 123 -2.87 -6.87 14.77
CA LYS A 123 -3.85 -7.35 15.75
C LYS A 123 -5.31 -7.21 15.31
N ASP A 124 -5.59 -6.24 14.42
CA ASP A 124 -6.94 -5.96 13.94
C ASP A 124 -7.38 -7.02 12.92
N GLU A 125 -8.41 -7.78 13.28
CA GLU A 125 -8.97 -8.84 12.41
C GLU A 125 -9.62 -8.29 11.12
N ASP A 126 -10.20 -7.09 11.14
CA ASP A 126 -10.75 -6.48 9.93
C ASP A 126 -9.62 -6.11 8.94
N VAL A 127 -8.50 -5.63 9.46
CA VAL A 127 -7.30 -5.34 8.65
C VAL A 127 -6.71 -6.63 8.08
N LYS A 128 -6.65 -7.71 8.88
CA LYS A 128 -6.22 -9.03 8.38
C LYS A 128 -7.13 -9.54 7.27
N ASN A 129 -8.44 -9.45 7.48
CA ASN A 129 -9.43 -9.88 6.48
C ASN A 129 -9.32 -9.05 5.20
N TRP A 130 -9.08 -7.75 5.32
CA TRP A 130 -8.79 -6.87 4.20
C TRP A 130 -7.55 -7.35 3.43
N ALA A 131 -6.44 -7.59 4.12
CA ALA A 131 -5.20 -8.04 3.50
C ALA A 131 -5.36 -9.41 2.84
N MET A 132 -6.04 -10.34 3.50
CA MET A 132 -6.36 -11.67 2.93
C MET A 132 -7.15 -11.56 1.64
N LYS A 133 -8.16 -10.67 1.60
CA LYS A 133 -9.02 -10.49 0.44
C LYS A 133 -8.31 -9.82 -0.73
N TYR A 134 -7.53 -8.79 -0.48
CA TYR A 134 -7.04 -7.89 -1.52
C TYR A 134 -5.55 -8.04 -1.86
N ILE A 135 -4.78 -8.72 -1.01
CA ILE A 135 -3.35 -8.99 -1.24
C ILE A 135 -3.13 -10.50 -1.40
N PHE A 136 -3.39 -11.29 -0.36
CA PHE A 136 -2.98 -12.70 -0.34
C PHE A 136 -3.69 -13.56 -1.38
N LYS A 137 -5.02 -13.56 -1.39
CA LYS A 137 -5.79 -14.37 -2.33
C LYS A 137 -5.45 -14.04 -3.79
N PRO A 138 -5.41 -12.76 -4.22
CA PRO A 138 -5.05 -12.43 -5.59
C PRO A 138 -3.61 -12.83 -5.94
N LEU A 139 -2.63 -12.58 -5.09
CA LEU A 139 -1.23 -12.95 -5.34
C LEU A 139 -1.06 -14.48 -5.41
N ASN A 140 -1.74 -15.20 -4.52
CA ASN A 140 -1.71 -16.68 -4.53
C ASN A 140 -2.31 -17.27 -5.82
N VAL A 141 -3.41 -16.69 -6.32
CA VAL A 141 -4.00 -17.08 -7.63
C VAL A 141 -3.01 -16.83 -8.77
N MET A 142 -2.14 -15.81 -8.66
CA MET A 142 -1.06 -15.51 -9.61
C MET A 142 0.19 -16.38 -9.41
N GLY A 143 0.17 -17.34 -8.46
CA GLY A 143 1.30 -18.21 -8.16
C GLY A 143 2.39 -17.55 -7.30
N ILE A 144 2.11 -16.41 -6.69
CA ILE A 144 3.07 -15.65 -5.87
C ILE A 144 2.89 -15.99 -4.39
N SER A 145 3.97 -16.40 -3.74
CA SER A 145 4.02 -16.69 -2.30
C SER A 145 4.35 -15.44 -1.48
N VAL A 146 3.64 -15.25 -0.37
CA VAL A 146 3.86 -14.16 0.59
C VAL A 146 4.24 -14.78 1.95
N ARG A 147 5.32 -14.31 2.56
CA ARG A 147 5.72 -14.72 3.90
C ARG A 147 5.00 -13.87 4.95
N CYS A 148 4.52 -14.51 6.01
CA CYS A 148 3.90 -13.83 7.15
C CYS A 148 4.89 -13.78 8.31
N TYR A 149 5.15 -12.58 8.82
CA TYR A 149 5.96 -12.36 10.02
C TYR A 149 5.10 -11.85 11.17
N LYS A 150 5.24 -12.48 12.33
CA LYS A 150 4.66 -11.95 13.56
C LYS A 150 5.54 -10.85 14.11
N VAL A 151 4.96 -9.70 14.42
CA VAL A 151 5.66 -8.65 15.17
C VAL A 151 5.83 -9.16 16.61
N ILE A 152 7.01 -9.65 16.94
CA ILE A 152 7.37 -9.93 18.31
C ILE A 152 7.66 -8.57 18.97
N HIS A 153 6.71 -8.04 19.70
CA HIS A 153 6.99 -6.92 20.61
C HIS A 153 7.97 -7.43 21.66
N SER A 154 9.24 -7.11 21.52
CA SER A 154 10.21 -7.25 22.59
C SER A 154 9.80 -6.27 23.70
N SER A 155 8.99 -6.75 24.62
CA SER A 155 8.79 -6.11 25.91
C SER A 155 10.14 -6.06 26.63
N SER A 156 10.55 -4.85 27.00
CA SER A 156 11.62 -4.51 27.93
C SER A 156 13.06 -4.89 27.54
N PHE A 157 13.74 -3.98 26.83
CA PHE A 157 15.16 -3.76 27.12
C PHE A 157 15.26 -3.00 28.45
N ASN A 158 15.40 -3.73 29.56
CA ASN A 158 15.92 -3.19 30.81
C ASN A 158 17.41 -2.93 30.60
N ILE A 159 17.76 -1.68 30.32
CA ILE A 159 19.15 -1.22 30.47
C ILE A 159 19.40 -1.12 31.99
N GLY A 160 19.90 -2.21 32.55
CA GLY A 160 20.43 -2.21 33.90
C GLY A 160 21.67 -1.31 33.99
N THR A 161 21.51 -0.18 34.62
CA THR A 161 22.62 0.65 35.13
C THR A 161 23.44 -0.17 36.15
N LYS A 162 24.70 -0.34 35.87
CA LYS A 162 25.76 -0.52 36.84
C LYS A 162 26.83 0.51 36.56
#